data_dcc7164b83221bae2504c11f0361b4f4
#
_entry.id   dcc7164b83221bae2504c11f0361b4f4
#
_cell.length_a   1.000
_cell.length_b   1.000
_cell.length_c   1.000
_cell.angle_alpha   90.00
_cell.angle_beta   90.00
_cell.angle_gamma   90.00
#
_symmetry.space_group_name_H-M   'P 1'
#
loop_
_entity.id
_entity.type
_entity.pdbx_description
1 polymer ?
#
loop_
_entity_poly.entity_id
_entity_poly.type
_entity_poly.pdbx_seq_one_letter_code
_entity_poly.pdbx_strand_id
1 'polypeptide(L)'
;FSKSKSNLLQQYKYSVCYENVFGLNGYITEKIFDSMLSGTVPIYWGADNISSYIPEECFIDRRNFFDDKSLYKFLKSIDKDTFMCYQKAINSFLESDKFKKFSIEYYVDEISNEIIKELGINENWLDSLITLGQ
;
A
#
# COMPACT_ATOMS: atom_id res chain seq x y z
N PHE A 1 4.90 3.22 -11.77
CA PHE A 1 3.50 3.70 -11.87
C PHE A 1 3.27 4.39 -13.21
N SER A 2 2.32 3.89 -14.00
CA SER A 2 2.04 4.48 -15.32
C SER A 2 1.27 5.79 -15.16
N LYS A 3 1.78 6.89 -15.72
CA LYS A 3 1.10 8.21 -15.72
C LYS A 3 -0.34 8.13 -16.25
N SER A 4 -0.63 7.23 -17.21
CA SER A 4 -1.98 7.06 -17.77
C SER A 4 -2.95 6.43 -16.76
N LYS A 5 -2.52 5.45 -15.95
CA LYS A 5 -3.33 4.80 -14.91
C LYS A 5 -3.66 5.79 -13.78
N SER A 6 -2.67 6.57 -13.33
CA SER A 6 -2.88 7.60 -12.31
C SER A 6 -3.88 8.66 -12.77
N ASN A 7 -3.71 9.19 -13.98
CA ASN A 7 -4.61 10.20 -14.55
C ASN A 7 -6.06 9.69 -14.68
N LEU A 8 -6.24 8.40 -14.95
CA LEU A 8 -7.57 7.81 -14.99
C LEU A 8 -8.18 7.70 -13.58
N LEU A 9 -7.42 7.16 -12.62
CA LEU A 9 -7.91 6.96 -11.25
C LEU A 9 -8.31 8.27 -10.58
N GLN A 10 -7.57 9.35 -10.77
CA GLN A 10 -7.86 10.68 -10.20
C GLN A 10 -9.24 11.24 -10.56
N GLN A 11 -9.89 10.69 -11.58
CA GLN A 11 -11.25 11.12 -11.99
C GLN A 11 -12.36 10.46 -11.15
N TYR A 12 -12.02 9.51 -10.27
CA TYR A 12 -12.97 8.74 -9.49
C TYR A 12 -12.75 8.92 -7.98
N LYS A 13 -13.82 8.80 -7.20
CA LYS A 13 -13.73 8.80 -5.73
C LYS A 13 -13.21 7.48 -5.19
N TYR A 14 -13.57 6.38 -5.83
CA TYR A 14 -13.29 5.02 -5.38
C TYR A 14 -12.67 4.21 -6.51
N SER A 15 -11.80 3.27 -6.17
CA SER A 15 -11.28 2.28 -7.11
C SER A 15 -11.33 0.87 -6.53
N VAL A 16 -11.64 -0.11 -7.38
CA VAL A 16 -11.69 -1.52 -6.99
C VAL A 16 -10.27 -2.08 -6.97
N CYS A 17 -9.83 -2.57 -5.82
CA CYS A 17 -8.51 -3.12 -5.56
C CYS A 17 -8.65 -4.58 -5.08
N TYR A 18 -9.13 -5.46 -5.98
CA TYR A 18 -9.26 -6.89 -5.70
C TYR A 18 -7.98 -7.61 -6.10
N GLU A 19 -7.45 -8.40 -5.18
CA GLU A 19 -6.28 -9.21 -5.45
C GLU A 19 -6.64 -10.44 -6.29
N ASN A 20 -5.65 -10.98 -7.01
CA ASN A 20 -5.84 -12.17 -7.82
C ASN A 20 -5.99 -13.45 -6.97
N VAL A 21 -5.49 -13.40 -5.72
CA VAL A 21 -5.59 -14.48 -4.73
C VAL A 21 -6.22 -13.92 -3.46
N PHE A 22 -7.26 -14.59 -2.96
CA PHE A 22 -7.98 -14.20 -1.75
C PHE A 22 -7.55 -15.06 -0.56
N GLY A 23 -7.62 -14.49 0.64
CA GLY A 23 -7.34 -15.21 1.89
C GLY A 23 -5.86 -15.53 2.15
N LEU A 24 -4.95 -15.11 1.27
CA LEU A 24 -3.52 -15.32 1.47
C LEU A 24 -2.94 -14.17 2.30
N ASN A 25 -2.51 -14.50 3.52
CA ASN A 25 -1.91 -13.52 4.43
C ASN A 25 -0.68 -12.84 3.81
N GLY A 26 -0.64 -11.52 3.89
CA GLY A 26 0.48 -10.72 3.37
C GLY A 26 0.51 -10.56 1.85
N TYR A 27 -0.40 -11.18 1.09
CA TYR A 27 -0.46 -10.98 -0.35
C TYR A 27 -1.17 -9.65 -0.67
N ILE A 28 -0.39 -8.61 -0.67
CA ILE A 28 -0.81 -7.23 -0.94
C ILE A 28 0.01 -6.72 -2.12
N THR A 29 -0.66 -6.35 -3.21
CA THR A 29 0.01 -5.86 -4.42
C THR A 29 -0.08 -4.33 -4.53
N GLU A 30 0.51 -3.80 -5.61
CA GLU A 30 0.50 -2.37 -5.91
C GLU A 30 -0.90 -1.75 -6.07
N LYS A 31 -1.95 -2.57 -6.26
CA LYS A 31 -3.30 -2.08 -6.56
C LYS A 31 -3.83 -1.10 -5.52
N ILE A 32 -3.69 -1.45 -4.23
CA ILE A 32 -4.19 -0.62 -3.14
C ILE A 32 -3.38 0.68 -3.03
N PHE A 33 -2.05 0.60 -3.21
CA PHE A 33 -1.16 1.77 -3.16
C PHE A 33 -1.37 2.69 -4.35
N ASP A 34 -1.54 2.16 -5.55
CA ASP A 34 -1.86 2.92 -6.77
C ASP A 34 -3.16 3.73 -6.59
N SER A 35 -4.16 3.13 -5.95
CA SER A 35 -5.40 3.80 -5.59
C SER A 35 -5.15 4.97 -4.64
N MET A 36 -4.47 4.72 -3.52
CA MET A 36 -4.17 5.74 -2.51
C MET A 36 -3.35 6.90 -3.08
N LEU A 37 -2.27 6.59 -3.81
CA LEU A 37 -1.39 7.57 -4.44
C LEU A 37 -2.09 8.39 -5.54
N SER A 38 -3.17 7.88 -6.11
CA SER A 38 -4.01 8.60 -7.07
C SER A 38 -5.11 9.44 -6.41
N GLY A 39 -5.20 9.46 -5.06
CA GLY A 39 -6.23 10.21 -4.34
C GLY A 39 -7.62 9.56 -4.38
N THR A 40 -7.72 8.27 -4.72
CA THR A 40 -8.97 7.50 -4.62
C THR A 40 -9.02 6.68 -3.34
N VAL A 41 -10.22 6.38 -2.84
CA VAL A 41 -10.39 5.47 -1.70
C VAL A 41 -10.49 4.04 -2.23
N PRO A 42 -9.58 3.13 -1.81
CA PRO A 42 -9.61 1.74 -2.27
C PRO A 42 -10.82 0.98 -1.74
N ILE A 43 -11.46 0.19 -2.60
CA ILE A 43 -12.38 -0.87 -2.20
C ILE A 43 -11.57 -2.17 -2.29
N TYR A 44 -11.14 -2.69 -1.16
CA TYR A 44 -10.15 -3.78 -1.12
C TYR A 44 -10.79 -5.15 -0.86
N TRP A 45 -10.28 -6.15 -1.56
CA TRP A 45 -10.51 -7.56 -1.26
C TRP A 45 -9.27 -8.38 -1.62
N GLY A 46 -8.68 -9.07 -0.63
CA GLY A 46 -7.42 -9.81 -0.83
C GLY A 46 -6.97 -10.51 0.44
N ALA A 47 -5.85 -10.07 1.00
CA ALA A 47 -5.24 -10.64 2.19
C ALA A 47 -6.17 -10.52 3.41
N ASP A 48 -6.33 -11.61 4.17
CA ASP A 48 -7.19 -11.61 5.36
C ASP A 48 -6.64 -10.71 6.46
N ASN A 49 -5.33 -10.59 6.56
CA ASN A 49 -4.64 -9.78 7.57
C ASN A 49 -4.23 -8.38 7.07
N ILE A 50 -4.95 -7.82 6.11
CA ILE A 50 -4.65 -6.49 5.53
C ILE A 50 -4.50 -5.41 6.61
N SER A 51 -5.34 -5.43 7.67
CA SER A 51 -5.33 -4.45 8.76
C SER A 51 -4.04 -4.48 9.61
N SER A 52 -3.24 -5.55 9.53
CA SER A 52 -1.91 -5.61 10.15
C SER A 52 -0.89 -4.70 9.44
N TYR A 53 -1.14 -4.37 8.19
CA TYR A 53 -0.25 -3.60 7.32
C TYR A 53 -0.76 -2.19 7.06
N ILE A 54 -2.05 -2.06 6.78
CA ILE A 54 -2.70 -0.82 6.37
C ILE A 54 -3.86 -0.52 7.33
N PRO A 55 -3.95 0.69 7.91
CA PRO A 55 -5.05 1.04 8.80
C PRO A 55 -6.42 0.89 8.13
N GLU A 56 -7.41 0.40 8.87
CA GLU A 56 -8.76 0.13 8.35
C GLU A 56 -9.46 1.39 7.82
N GLU A 57 -9.08 2.55 8.35
CA GLU A 57 -9.60 3.85 7.91
C GLU A 57 -9.09 4.27 6.53
N CYS A 58 -8.11 3.54 5.96
CA CYS A 58 -7.52 3.87 4.66
C CYS A 58 -8.22 3.19 3.49
N PHE A 59 -9.15 2.26 3.72
CA PHE A 59 -9.82 1.51 2.66
C PHE A 59 -11.23 1.06 3.07
N ILE A 60 -12.01 0.67 2.09
CA ILE A 60 -13.32 0.04 2.29
C ILE A 60 -13.14 -1.46 2.08
N ASP A 61 -13.32 -2.24 3.14
CA ASP A 61 -13.20 -3.70 3.07
C ASP A 61 -14.43 -4.30 2.38
N ARG A 62 -14.25 -4.90 1.19
CA ARG A 62 -15.32 -5.55 0.44
C ARG A 62 -16.01 -6.67 1.23
N ARG A 63 -15.28 -7.34 2.13
CA ARG A 63 -15.78 -8.46 2.95
C ARG A 63 -16.90 -8.04 3.91
N ASN A 64 -17.00 -6.75 4.25
CA ASN A 64 -18.04 -6.22 5.12
C ASN A 64 -19.41 -6.12 4.43
N PHE A 65 -19.51 -6.47 3.14
CA PHE A 65 -20.73 -6.34 2.35
C PHE A 65 -21.16 -7.68 1.79
N PHE A 66 -22.44 -8.01 1.98
CA PHE A 66 -23.00 -9.26 1.49
C PHE A 66 -22.95 -9.37 -0.04
N ASP A 67 -23.25 -8.29 -0.73
CA ASP A 67 -23.30 -8.20 -2.19
C ASP A 67 -22.85 -6.82 -2.71
N ASP A 68 -22.72 -6.68 -4.02
CA ASP A 68 -22.34 -5.42 -4.66
C ASP A 68 -23.42 -4.35 -4.51
N LYS A 69 -24.68 -4.74 -4.33
CA LYS A 69 -25.80 -3.81 -4.12
C LYS A 69 -25.70 -3.14 -2.73
N SER A 70 -25.32 -3.89 -1.71
CA SER A 70 -25.08 -3.35 -0.36
C SER A 70 -23.85 -2.44 -0.34
N LEU A 71 -22.76 -2.84 -1.00
CA LEU A 71 -21.59 -2.00 -1.19
C LEU A 71 -21.96 -0.69 -1.91
N TYR A 72 -22.68 -0.76 -3.02
CA TYR A 72 -23.07 0.43 -3.77
C TYR A 72 -23.92 1.38 -2.94
N LYS A 73 -24.89 0.86 -2.16
CA LYS A 73 -25.68 1.68 -1.24
C LYS A 73 -24.81 2.39 -0.21
N PHE A 74 -23.84 1.68 0.36
CA PHE A 74 -22.88 2.26 1.29
C PHE A 74 -22.07 3.39 0.65
N LEU A 75 -21.49 3.16 -0.54
CA LEU A 75 -20.73 4.18 -1.27
C LEU A 75 -21.55 5.43 -1.57
N LYS A 76 -22.86 5.26 -1.86
CA LYS A 76 -23.78 6.38 -2.11
C LYS A 76 -24.17 7.12 -0.83
N SER A 77 -24.08 6.49 0.33
CA SER A 77 -24.38 7.13 1.62
C SER A 77 -23.21 7.93 2.20
N ILE A 78 -21.98 7.73 1.67
CA ILE A 78 -20.80 8.48 2.12
C ILE A 78 -20.94 9.94 1.72
N ASP A 79 -21.07 10.80 2.72
CA ASP A 79 -21.07 12.24 2.54
C ASP A 79 -19.66 12.81 2.34
N LYS A 80 -19.56 14.12 2.14
CA LYS A 80 -18.29 14.79 1.90
C LYS A 80 -17.36 14.67 3.11
N ASP A 81 -17.87 14.80 4.31
CA ASP A 81 -17.04 14.80 5.52
C ASP A 81 -16.47 13.41 5.81
N THR A 82 -17.28 12.37 5.67
CA THR A 82 -16.82 10.97 5.75
C THR A 82 -15.79 10.65 4.67
N PHE A 83 -16.00 11.11 3.43
CA PHE A 83 -15.01 10.94 2.37
C PHE A 83 -13.68 11.62 2.71
N MET A 84 -13.73 12.84 3.27
CA MET A 84 -12.53 13.55 3.70
C MET A 84 -11.81 12.87 4.87
N CYS A 85 -12.52 12.12 5.72
CA CYS A 85 -11.89 11.30 6.76
C CYS A 85 -11.04 10.18 6.15
N TYR A 86 -11.54 9.46 5.14
CA TYR A 86 -10.74 8.48 4.39
C TYR A 86 -9.50 9.13 3.78
N GLN A 87 -9.64 10.28 3.11
CA GLN A 87 -8.52 10.97 2.48
C GLN A 87 -7.44 11.39 3.49
N LYS A 88 -7.84 11.89 4.65
CA LYS A 88 -6.91 12.24 5.74
C LYS A 88 -6.17 11.01 6.27
N ALA A 89 -6.88 9.91 6.50
CA ALA A 89 -6.27 8.67 6.95
C ALA A 89 -5.25 8.13 5.92
N ILE A 90 -5.63 8.12 4.63
CA ILE A 90 -4.75 7.72 3.53
C ILE A 90 -3.49 8.59 3.51
N ASN A 91 -3.62 9.92 3.54
CA ASN A 91 -2.46 10.81 3.52
C ASN A 91 -1.55 10.58 4.73
N SER A 92 -2.12 10.46 5.94
CA SER A 92 -1.35 10.15 7.14
C SER A 92 -0.62 8.82 7.05
N PHE A 93 -1.23 7.81 6.46
CA PHE A 93 -0.59 6.51 6.23
C PHE A 93 0.55 6.62 5.21
N LEU A 94 0.35 7.29 4.08
CA LEU A 94 1.36 7.48 3.03
C LEU A 94 2.60 8.25 3.53
N GLU A 95 2.45 9.11 4.54
CA GLU A 95 3.54 9.83 5.19
C GLU A 95 4.20 9.06 6.34
N SER A 96 3.65 7.91 6.73
CA SER A 96 4.10 7.15 7.90
C SER A 96 5.29 6.23 7.61
N ASP A 97 6.03 5.86 8.66
CA ASP A 97 7.08 4.84 8.58
C ASP A 97 6.53 3.46 8.21
N LYS A 98 5.24 3.19 8.46
CA LYS A 98 4.60 1.95 8.02
C LYS A 98 4.56 1.85 6.50
N PHE A 99 4.26 2.95 5.81
CA PHE A 99 4.23 2.98 4.35
C PHE A 99 5.63 2.86 3.74
N LYS A 100 6.67 3.42 4.38
CA LYS A 100 8.06 3.29 3.93
C LYS A 100 8.50 1.85 3.74
N LYS A 101 7.95 0.91 4.54
CA LYS A 101 8.24 -0.53 4.42
C LYS A 101 7.79 -1.14 3.09
N PHE A 102 6.96 -0.45 2.32
CA PHE A 102 6.54 -0.84 0.97
C PHE A 102 7.34 -0.14 -0.13
N SER A 103 8.37 0.64 0.22
CA SER A 103 9.24 1.28 -0.75
C SER A 103 10.31 0.32 -1.27
N ILE A 104 10.79 0.60 -2.48
CA ILE A 104 11.90 -0.16 -3.09
C ILE A 104 13.15 -0.01 -2.25
N GLU A 105 13.41 1.19 -1.73
CA GLU A 105 14.56 1.51 -0.90
C GLU A 105 14.59 0.61 0.34
N TYR A 106 13.48 0.53 1.07
CA TYR A 106 13.38 -0.32 2.26
C TYR A 106 13.63 -1.80 1.91
N TYR A 107 13.06 -2.27 0.79
CA TYR A 107 13.22 -3.66 0.35
C TYR A 107 14.68 -3.97 -0.03
N VAL A 108 15.35 -3.04 -0.72
CA VAL A 108 16.78 -3.17 -1.05
C VAL A 108 17.63 -3.20 0.22
N ASP A 109 17.36 -2.32 1.19
CA ASP A 109 18.10 -2.28 2.46
C ASP A 109 17.92 -3.58 3.25
N GLU A 110 16.69 -4.10 3.38
CA GLU A 110 16.42 -5.37 4.06
C GLU A 110 17.15 -6.55 3.42
N ILE A 111 17.10 -6.68 2.08
CA ILE A 111 17.80 -7.76 1.37
C ILE A 111 19.31 -7.58 1.52
N SER A 112 19.82 -6.37 1.37
CA SER A 112 21.25 -6.09 1.49
C SER A 112 21.76 -6.46 2.87
N ASN A 113 21.04 -6.08 3.92
CA ASN A 113 21.39 -6.40 5.30
C ASN A 113 21.37 -7.92 5.56
N GLU A 114 20.38 -8.65 5.02
CA GLU A 114 20.33 -10.10 5.19
C GLU A 114 21.47 -10.80 4.44
N ILE A 115 21.82 -10.34 3.23
CA ILE A 115 22.99 -10.85 2.47
C ILE A 115 24.28 -10.60 3.24
N ILE A 116 24.50 -9.39 3.75
CA ILE A 116 25.68 -9.01 4.52
C ILE A 116 25.80 -9.91 5.76
N LYS A 117 24.71 -10.14 6.47
CA LYS A 117 24.65 -10.99 7.65
C LYS A 117 24.96 -12.46 7.32
N GLU A 118 24.34 -13.03 6.27
CA GLU A 118 24.57 -14.41 5.83
C GLU A 118 26.01 -14.65 5.34
N LEU A 119 26.62 -13.66 4.68
CA LEU A 119 28.00 -13.74 4.21
C LEU A 119 29.03 -13.43 5.30
N GLY A 120 28.60 -13.02 6.52
CA GLY A 120 29.48 -12.60 7.60
C GLY A 120 30.35 -11.39 7.26
N ILE A 121 29.88 -10.54 6.33
CA ILE A 121 30.59 -9.35 5.87
C ILE A 121 30.44 -8.26 6.96
N ASN A 122 31.57 -7.74 7.44
CA ASN A 122 31.59 -6.63 8.40
C ASN A 122 31.28 -5.31 7.66
N GLU A 123 30.49 -4.41 8.24
CA GLU A 123 30.13 -3.08 7.68
C GLU A 123 31.36 -2.29 7.21
N ASN A 124 32.51 -2.44 7.85
CA ASN A 124 33.78 -1.82 7.47
C ASN A 124 34.31 -2.26 6.08
N TRP A 125 33.78 -3.33 5.50
CA TRP A 125 34.19 -3.81 4.19
C TRP A 125 33.68 -2.93 3.04
N LEU A 126 32.47 -2.42 3.15
CA LEU A 126 31.89 -1.47 2.20
C LEU A 126 32.69 -0.15 2.16
N ASP A 127 33.08 0.36 3.31
CA ASP A 127 33.91 1.58 3.41
C ASP A 127 35.30 1.38 2.81
N SER A 128 35.86 0.18 2.94
CA SER A 128 37.15 -0.17 2.33
C SER A 128 37.10 -0.26 0.80
N LEU A 129 35.98 -0.71 0.21
CA LEU A 129 35.80 -0.73 -1.26
C LEU A 129 35.64 0.68 -1.84
N ILE A 130 34.92 1.58 -1.15
CA ILE A 130 34.74 2.96 -1.59
C ILE A 130 36.09 3.70 -1.58
N THR A 131 36.97 3.37 -0.61
CA THR A 131 38.29 3.99 -0.50
C THR A 131 39.31 3.48 -1.53
N LEU A 132 39.12 2.25 -2.05
CA LEU A 132 40.02 1.66 -3.08
C LEU A 132 39.61 2.03 -4.52
N GLY A 133 38.46 2.68 -4.70
CA GLY A 133 37.93 3.13 -6.01
C GLY A 133 38.27 4.59 -6.36
N GLN A 134 39.03 5.30 -5.51
CA GLN A 134 39.58 6.63 -5.77
C GLN A 134 41.08 6.51 -6.09
#